data_562b32e63beb318fc54654c9b54daa1c
#
_entry.id   562b32e63beb318fc54654c9b54daa1c
#
_cell.length_a   1.000
_cell.length_b   1.000
_cell.length_c   1.000
_cell.angle_alpha   90.00
_cell.angle_beta   90.00
_cell.angle_gamma   90.00
#
_symmetry.space_group_name_H-M   'P 1'
#
loop_
_entity.id
_entity.type
_entity.pdbx_description
1 polymer ?
#
loop_
_entity_poly.entity_id
_entity_poly.type
_entity_poly.pdbx_seq_one_letter_code
_entity_poly.pdbx_strand_id
1 'polypeptide(L)'
;MSQNSIPKTNTKQAKAPKKGMSQSKSNTIEPPINEVVQEKIEELKESYDNFLYVSKAFSNTNINSLQARARLYGLSPAPLKGARVLELGSSCGGNIIPQALYYPETTFTGIDLSGVQIEHGKELIASMGLTNITLLEKNIMDIDDDFGTFDYIIVHGI
;
A
#
# COMPACT_ATOMS: atom_id res chain seq x y z
N MET A 1 86.43 7.44 -0.58
CA MET A 1 87.16 8.57 -0.03
C MET A 1 86.21 9.67 0.34
N SER A 2 86.28 10.07 1.53
CA SER A 2 85.84 11.29 2.24
C SER A 2 84.34 11.44 2.52
N GLN A 3 84.05 11.11 3.68
CA GLN A 3 83.22 11.67 4.76
C GLN A 3 83.08 13.19 4.70
N ASN A 4 81.88 13.68 4.99
CA ASN A 4 81.80 14.80 5.94
C ASN A 4 80.47 14.86 6.64
N SER A 5 80.60 15.03 7.94
CA SER A 5 79.59 14.96 9.01
C SER A 5 79.04 16.37 9.35
N ILE A 6 77.71 16.45 9.63
CA ILE A 6 76.92 17.07 10.73
C ILE A 6 77.19 18.58 11.03
N PRO A 7 76.14 19.38 11.49
CA PRO A 7 75.67 19.24 12.87
C PRO A 7 74.13 19.41 13.03
N LYS A 8 73.68 18.83 14.17
CA LYS A 8 72.32 18.95 14.76
C LYS A 8 72.10 20.35 15.32
N THR A 9 70.95 20.94 15.04
CA THR A 9 70.43 22.04 15.84
C THR A 9 69.10 21.68 16.45
N ASN A 10 69.05 21.73 17.74
CA ASN A 10 67.96 21.48 18.66
C ASN A 10 67.11 22.73 18.71
N THR A 11 65.77 22.60 18.35
CA THR A 11 64.82 23.69 18.56
C THR A 11 63.62 23.17 19.32
N LYS A 12 63.36 23.78 20.44
CA LYS A 12 62.37 23.51 21.47
C LYS A 12 60.95 23.50 20.90
N GLN A 13 60.21 22.47 21.24
CA GLN A 13 58.75 22.36 21.05
C GLN A 13 58.05 23.39 21.96
N ALA A 14 57.20 24.23 21.34
CA ALA A 14 56.19 25.01 22.02
C ALA A 14 54.89 24.21 22.04
N LYS A 15 54.39 23.90 23.25
CA LYS A 15 53.10 23.27 23.51
C LYS A 15 51.97 24.26 23.22
N ALA A 16 51.08 23.97 22.22
CA ALA A 16 49.82 24.66 22.07
C ALA A 16 48.72 24.02 22.96
N PRO A 17 47.77 24.81 23.47
CA PRO A 17 46.75 24.31 24.39
C PRO A 17 45.68 23.47 23.66
N LYS A 18 45.38 22.30 24.19
CA LYS A 18 44.26 21.46 23.76
C LYS A 18 42.94 22.10 24.16
N LYS A 19 42.21 22.66 23.19
CA LYS A 19 40.82 23.05 23.34
C LYS A 19 39.95 21.79 23.21
N GLY A 20 39.43 21.28 24.31
CA GLY A 20 38.46 20.20 24.33
C GLY A 20 37.16 20.64 23.69
N MET A 21 36.89 20.12 22.51
CA MET A 21 35.55 20.21 21.88
C MET A 21 34.80 18.96 22.28
N SER A 22 33.96 19.08 23.29
CA SER A 22 32.93 18.11 23.63
C SER A 22 31.94 18.09 22.48
N GLN A 23 32.04 17.11 21.59
CA GLN A 23 30.94 16.76 20.67
C GLN A 23 29.94 15.93 21.46
N SER A 24 28.88 16.55 21.90
CA SER A 24 27.67 15.82 22.29
C SER A 24 27.09 15.17 21.01
N LYS A 25 27.39 13.92 20.79
CA LYS A 25 26.63 13.09 19.85
C LYS A 25 25.24 12.91 20.45
N SER A 26 24.26 13.64 19.94
CA SER A 26 22.85 13.26 20.11
C SER A 26 22.68 11.90 19.43
N ASN A 27 22.62 10.83 20.22
CA ASN A 27 22.14 9.54 19.76
C ASN A 27 20.64 9.69 19.51
N THR A 28 20.24 10.20 18.35
CA THR A 28 18.91 10.03 17.83
C THR A 28 18.85 8.56 17.39
N ILE A 29 18.29 7.71 18.24
CA ILE A 29 17.99 6.32 17.88
C ILE A 29 16.88 6.43 16.85
N GLU A 30 17.18 6.12 15.59
CA GLU A 30 16.15 6.00 14.56
C GLU A 30 15.19 4.88 14.99
N PRO A 31 13.86 5.11 14.90
CA PRO A 31 12.89 4.08 15.24
C PRO A 31 13.07 2.85 14.33
N PRO A 32 12.77 1.65 14.80
CA PRO A 32 12.84 0.45 13.99
C PRO A 32 11.95 0.58 12.74
N ILE A 33 12.40 0.03 11.63
CA ILE A 33 11.72 0.15 10.31
C ILE A 33 10.22 -0.18 10.39
N ASN A 34 9.85 -1.16 11.20
CA ASN A 34 8.43 -1.54 11.38
C ASN A 34 7.58 -0.42 12.03
N GLU A 35 8.14 0.35 12.98
CA GLU A 35 7.43 1.46 13.60
C GLU A 35 7.22 2.61 12.60
N VAL A 36 8.23 2.92 11.80
CA VAL A 36 8.13 3.94 10.74
C VAL A 36 7.09 3.55 9.69
N VAL A 37 7.04 2.28 9.31
CA VAL A 37 6.05 1.78 8.35
C VAL A 37 4.63 1.87 8.93
N GLN A 38 4.43 1.51 10.19
CA GLN A 38 3.12 1.60 10.84
C GLN A 38 2.65 3.06 10.97
N GLU A 39 3.53 3.98 11.35
CA GLU A 39 3.22 5.41 11.42
C GLU A 39 2.75 5.94 10.04
N LYS A 40 3.42 5.54 8.95
CA LYS A 40 3.03 5.92 7.60
C LYS A 40 1.70 5.32 7.15
N ILE A 41 1.38 4.11 7.57
CA ILE A 41 0.08 3.47 7.30
C ILE A 41 -1.04 4.24 8.02
N GLU A 42 -0.85 4.64 9.27
CA GLU A 42 -1.83 5.44 10.01
C GLU A 42 -2.02 6.83 9.40
N GLU A 43 -0.95 7.52 9.02
CA GLU A 43 -1.04 8.82 8.31
C GLU A 43 -1.84 8.68 6.99
N LEU A 44 -1.61 7.61 6.23
CA LEU A 44 -2.35 7.34 4.99
C LEU A 44 -3.82 7.08 5.28
N LYS A 45 -4.13 6.26 6.30
CA LYS A 45 -5.49 5.96 6.71
C LYS A 45 -6.25 7.23 7.10
N GLU A 46 -5.67 8.06 7.98
CA GLU A 46 -6.27 9.34 8.37
C GLU A 46 -6.52 10.25 7.15
N SER A 47 -5.60 10.27 6.19
CA SER A 47 -5.78 11.04 4.96
C SER A 47 -6.97 10.54 4.15
N TYR A 48 -7.13 9.22 3.98
CA TYR A 48 -8.24 8.64 3.24
C TYR A 48 -9.58 8.75 3.97
N ASP A 49 -9.59 8.70 5.31
CA ASP A 49 -10.79 8.90 6.13
C ASP A 49 -11.29 10.37 6.09
N ASN A 50 -10.36 11.33 5.97
CA ASN A 50 -10.69 12.76 5.92
C ASN A 50 -11.11 13.26 4.52
N PHE A 51 -10.72 12.56 3.46
CA PHE A 51 -11.03 12.93 2.08
C PHE A 51 -11.80 11.81 1.39
N LEU A 52 -13.13 11.93 1.36
CA LEU A 52 -13.98 11.03 0.60
C LEU A 52 -13.56 11.05 -0.88
N TYR A 53 -12.93 9.99 -1.32
CA TYR A 53 -12.60 9.80 -2.72
C TYR A 53 -13.87 9.58 -3.53
N VAL A 54 -13.99 10.27 -4.68
CA VAL A 54 -15.12 10.05 -5.59
C VAL A 54 -14.99 8.67 -6.24
N SER A 55 -15.54 7.67 -5.58
CA SER A 55 -15.58 6.31 -6.09
C SER A 55 -16.59 6.20 -7.24
N LYS A 56 -16.16 5.63 -8.36
CA LYS A 56 -16.98 5.51 -9.58
C LYS A 56 -16.66 4.23 -10.34
N ALA A 57 -17.58 3.81 -11.20
CA ALA A 57 -17.38 2.67 -12.09
C ALA A 57 -16.38 3.00 -13.21
N PHE A 58 -15.50 2.05 -13.50
CA PHE A 58 -14.55 2.10 -14.61
C PHE A 58 -14.84 0.97 -15.61
N SER A 59 -15.14 1.30 -16.84
CA SER A 59 -15.51 0.32 -17.86
C SER A 59 -14.39 -0.68 -18.20
N ASN A 60 -13.13 -0.24 -18.06
CA ASN A 60 -11.96 -1.07 -18.35
C ASN A 60 -11.66 -2.10 -17.24
N THR A 61 -12.19 -1.93 -16.05
CA THR A 61 -12.06 -2.89 -14.93
C THR A 61 -13.31 -3.74 -14.73
N ASN A 62 -14.35 -3.54 -15.56
CA ASN A 62 -15.51 -4.41 -15.56
C ASN A 62 -15.09 -5.85 -15.90
N ILE A 63 -15.59 -6.83 -15.15
CA ILE A 63 -15.17 -8.24 -15.29
C ILE A 63 -15.46 -8.82 -16.68
N ASN A 64 -16.54 -8.36 -17.35
CA ASN A 64 -16.81 -8.76 -18.72
C ASN A 64 -15.75 -8.21 -19.69
N SER A 65 -15.31 -6.97 -19.49
CA SER A 65 -14.22 -6.38 -20.27
C SER A 65 -12.88 -7.09 -20.02
N LEU A 66 -12.62 -7.49 -18.77
CA LEU A 66 -11.44 -8.29 -18.42
C LEU A 66 -11.50 -9.67 -19.09
N GLN A 67 -12.63 -10.35 -19.03
CA GLN A 67 -12.84 -11.65 -19.66
C GLN A 67 -12.66 -11.56 -21.18
N ALA A 68 -13.28 -10.57 -21.84
CA ALA A 68 -13.17 -10.39 -23.28
C ALA A 68 -11.73 -10.17 -23.72
N ARG A 69 -10.99 -9.31 -23.02
CA ARG A 69 -9.56 -9.06 -23.29
C ARG A 69 -8.71 -10.31 -23.08
N ALA A 70 -8.92 -11.04 -22.00
CA ALA A 70 -8.19 -12.28 -21.73
C ALA A 70 -8.35 -13.26 -22.90
N ARG A 71 -9.58 -13.44 -23.43
CA ARG A 71 -9.84 -14.29 -24.58
C ARG A 71 -9.17 -13.79 -25.86
N LEU A 72 -9.14 -12.48 -26.10
CA LEU A 72 -8.43 -11.90 -27.24
C LEU A 72 -6.91 -12.20 -27.21
N TYR A 73 -6.35 -12.30 -26.01
CA TYR A 73 -4.94 -12.69 -25.82
C TYR A 73 -4.74 -14.22 -25.73
N GLY A 74 -5.74 -15.02 -26.07
CA GLY A 74 -5.63 -16.48 -26.10
C GLY A 74 -5.70 -17.17 -24.74
N LEU A 75 -6.10 -16.45 -23.70
CA LEU A 75 -6.29 -17.03 -22.36
C LEU A 75 -7.68 -17.67 -22.24
N SER A 76 -7.81 -18.56 -21.28
CA SER A 76 -9.09 -19.21 -20.92
C SER A 76 -9.55 -18.71 -19.54
N PRO A 77 -10.11 -17.49 -19.45
CA PRO A 77 -10.55 -16.94 -18.17
C PRO A 77 -11.74 -17.71 -17.60
N ALA A 78 -11.89 -17.67 -16.28
CA ALA A 78 -13.03 -18.25 -15.60
C ALA A 78 -14.36 -17.68 -16.14
N PRO A 79 -15.44 -18.48 -16.19
CA PRO A 79 -16.77 -17.96 -16.52
C PRO A 79 -17.20 -16.96 -15.45
N LEU A 80 -17.97 -15.92 -15.86
CA LEU A 80 -18.43 -14.90 -14.90
C LEU A 80 -19.42 -15.48 -13.88
N LYS A 81 -20.26 -16.38 -14.32
CA LYS A 81 -21.19 -17.09 -13.44
C LYS A 81 -20.41 -17.95 -12.44
N GLY A 82 -20.61 -17.68 -11.15
CA GLY A 82 -19.92 -18.35 -10.05
C GLY A 82 -18.50 -17.87 -9.80
N ALA A 83 -18.01 -16.88 -10.54
CA ALA A 83 -16.69 -16.31 -10.34
C ALA A 83 -16.58 -15.58 -8.99
N ARG A 84 -15.37 -15.53 -8.46
CA ARG A 84 -14.98 -14.76 -7.29
C ARG A 84 -14.11 -13.60 -7.73
N VAL A 85 -14.49 -12.39 -7.38
CA VAL A 85 -13.82 -11.15 -7.77
C VAL A 85 -13.30 -10.42 -6.54
N LEU A 86 -12.06 -9.99 -6.57
CA LEU A 86 -11.43 -9.14 -5.56
C LEU A 86 -11.11 -7.78 -6.15
N GLU A 87 -11.46 -6.70 -5.45
CA GLU A 87 -10.95 -5.36 -5.73
C GLU A 87 -10.11 -4.87 -4.57
N LEU A 88 -8.85 -4.51 -4.87
CA LEU A 88 -7.92 -3.88 -3.94
C LEU A 88 -8.03 -2.36 -4.07
N GLY A 89 -8.19 -1.64 -2.95
CA GLY A 89 -8.45 -0.20 -2.95
C GLY A 89 -9.83 0.13 -3.47
N SER A 90 -10.87 -0.54 -2.93
CA SER A 90 -12.24 -0.43 -3.42
C SER A 90 -12.95 0.87 -3.02
N SER A 91 -12.36 1.65 -2.09
CA SER A 91 -13.03 2.83 -1.51
C SER A 91 -14.43 2.45 -0.99
N CYS A 92 -15.44 3.24 -1.24
CA CYS A 92 -16.84 2.90 -0.93
C CYS A 92 -17.51 1.96 -1.94
N GLY A 93 -16.74 1.28 -2.79
CA GLY A 93 -17.25 0.25 -3.72
C GLY A 93 -17.86 0.79 -5.02
N GLY A 94 -17.63 2.05 -5.39
CA GLY A 94 -18.25 2.65 -6.58
C GLY A 94 -17.92 1.96 -7.89
N ASN A 95 -16.83 1.20 -7.97
CA ASN A 95 -16.50 0.38 -9.13
C ASN A 95 -17.11 -1.03 -9.07
N ILE A 96 -17.18 -1.63 -7.89
CA ILE A 96 -17.52 -3.05 -7.72
C ILE A 96 -19.01 -3.26 -7.38
N ILE A 97 -19.69 -2.34 -6.70
CA ILE A 97 -21.12 -2.43 -6.37
C ILE A 97 -22.00 -2.49 -7.63
N PRO A 98 -21.82 -1.63 -8.66
CA PRO A 98 -22.56 -1.74 -9.89
C PRO A 98 -22.35 -3.10 -10.59
N GLN A 99 -21.16 -3.69 -10.49
CA GLN A 99 -20.88 -5.00 -11.06
C GLN A 99 -21.62 -6.10 -10.29
N ALA A 100 -21.68 -6.02 -8.96
CA ALA A 100 -22.44 -6.97 -8.15
C ALA A 100 -23.95 -6.96 -8.49
N LEU A 101 -24.50 -5.79 -8.80
CA LEU A 101 -25.88 -5.65 -9.27
C LEU A 101 -26.10 -6.32 -10.63
N TYR A 102 -25.15 -6.14 -11.58
CA TYR A 102 -25.28 -6.70 -12.93
C TYR A 102 -24.98 -8.20 -13.01
N TYR A 103 -24.16 -8.74 -12.08
CA TYR A 103 -23.74 -10.14 -12.08
C TYR A 103 -24.14 -10.83 -10.77
N PRO A 104 -25.44 -11.11 -10.56
CA PRO A 104 -25.94 -11.63 -9.27
C PRO A 104 -25.42 -13.03 -8.92
N GLU A 105 -24.90 -13.79 -9.90
CA GLU A 105 -24.31 -15.12 -9.69
C GLU A 105 -22.78 -15.06 -9.46
N THR A 106 -22.18 -13.87 -9.43
CA THR A 106 -20.76 -13.62 -9.18
C THR A 106 -20.60 -13.07 -7.76
N THR A 107 -19.60 -13.53 -7.03
CA THR A 107 -19.30 -13.02 -5.68
C THR A 107 -18.19 -11.96 -5.75
N PHE A 108 -18.40 -10.84 -5.08
CA PHE A 108 -17.48 -9.72 -5.05
C PHE A 108 -16.95 -9.46 -3.64
N THR A 109 -15.66 -9.20 -3.54
CA THR A 109 -15.01 -8.74 -2.31
C THR A 109 -14.21 -7.49 -2.63
N GLY A 110 -14.46 -6.41 -1.91
CA GLY A 110 -13.67 -5.19 -1.97
C GLY A 110 -12.93 -4.98 -0.66
N ILE A 111 -11.69 -4.56 -0.72
CA ILE A 111 -10.94 -4.14 0.47
C ILE A 111 -10.41 -2.73 0.30
N ASP A 112 -10.37 -1.99 1.40
CA ASP A 112 -9.78 -0.66 1.48
C ASP A 112 -9.22 -0.41 2.87
N LEU A 113 -8.24 0.49 2.95
CA LEU A 113 -7.62 0.89 4.21
C LEU A 113 -8.54 1.81 5.03
N SER A 114 -9.40 2.60 4.35
CA SER A 114 -10.31 3.54 4.98
C SER A 114 -11.57 2.86 5.49
N GLY A 115 -11.69 2.75 6.81
CA GLY A 115 -12.89 2.25 7.47
C GLY A 115 -14.12 3.10 7.19
N VAL A 116 -13.96 4.41 7.10
CA VAL A 116 -15.06 5.36 6.80
C VAL A 116 -15.65 5.09 5.43
N GLN A 117 -14.81 4.90 4.40
CA GLN A 117 -15.28 4.61 3.05
C GLN A 117 -15.95 3.24 2.97
N ILE A 118 -15.40 2.24 3.65
CA ILE A 118 -15.99 0.90 3.73
C ILE A 118 -17.39 0.93 4.36
N GLU A 119 -17.59 1.65 5.46
CA GLU A 119 -18.91 1.75 6.09
C GLU A 119 -19.93 2.43 5.16
N HIS A 120 -19.57 3.51 4.48
CA HIS A 120 -20.43 4.12 3.46
C HIS A 120 -20.83 3.13 2.35
N GLY A 121 -19.87 2.33 1.89
CA GLY A 121 -20.14 1.28 0.90
C GLY A 121 -21.09 0.20 1.42
N LYS A 122 -20.94 -0.24 2.67
CA LYS A 122 -21.83 -1.22 3.32
C LYS A 122 -23.27 -0.70 3.45
N GLU A 123 -23.44 0.59 3.82
CA GLU A 123 -24.75 1.23 3.86
C GLU A 123 -25.43 1.20 2.48
N LEU A 124 -24.67 1.51 1.42
CA LEU A 124 -25.17 1.46 0.05
C LEU A 124 -25.57 0.04 -0.36
N ILE A 125 -24.72 -0.95 -0.10
CA ILE A 125 -25.00 -2.38 -0.36
C ILE A 125 -26.29 -2.81 0.34
N ALA A 126 -26.45 -2.47 1.61
CA ALA A 126 -27.63 -2.78 2.40
C ALA A 126 -28.91 -2.12 1.82
N SER A 127 -28.81 -0.84 1.44
CA SER A 127 -29.93 -0.10 0.84
C SER A 127 -30.41 -0.69 -0.49
N MET A 128 -29.48 -1.31 -1.26
CA MET A 128 -29.76 -1.97 -2.53
C MET A 128 -30.17 -3.44 -2.36
N GLY A 129 -30.07 -4.01 -1.15
CA GLY A 129 -30.40 -5.41 -0.89
C GLY A 129 -29.44 -6.40 -1.56
N LEU A 130 -28.20 -6.00 -1.85
CA LEU A 130 -27.21 -6.88 -2.48
C LEU A 130 -26.65 -7.87 -1.46
N THR A 131 -26.55 -9.15 -1.85
CA THR A 131 -26.07 -10.24 -1.00
C THR A 131 -24.81 -10.92 -1.53
N ASN A 132 -24.38 -10.55 -2.73
CA ASN A 132 -23.25 -11.14 -3.43
C ASN A 132 -21.98 -10.26 -3.40
N ILE A 133 -21.94 -9.27 -2.51
CA ILE A 133 -20.79 -8.37 -2.34
C ILE A 133 -20.49 -8.15 -0.86
N THR A 134 -19.20 -8.11 -0.53
CA THR A 134 -18.69 -7.79 0.82
C THR A 134 -17.58 -6.74 0.71
N LEU A 135 -17.65 -5.72 1.55
CA LEU A 135 -16.57 -4.74 1.70
C LEU A 135 -15.92 -4.88 3.07
N LEU A 136 -14.58 -4.86 3.11
CA LEU A 136 -13.78 -5.07 4.31
C LEU A 136 -12.74 -3.95 4.48
N GLU A 137 -12.67 -3.39 5.67
CA GLU A 137 -11.50 -2.58 6.07
C GLU A 137 -10.32 -3.53 6.23
N LYS A 138 -9.33 -3.42 5.34
CA LYS A 138 -8.15 -4.28 5.38
C LYS A 138 -6.99 -3.63 4.63
N ASN A 139 -5.82 -3.67 5.25
CA ASN A 139 -4.59 -3.31 4.55
C ASN A 139 -4.21 -4.41 3.54
N ILE A 140 -3.82 -4.03 2.34
CA ILE A 140 -3.36 -4.95 1.29
C ILE A 140 -2.15 -5.77 1.78
N MET A 141 -1.30 -5.20 2.62
CA MET A 141 -0.13 -5.88 3.19
C MET A 141 -0.49 -7.00 4.17
N ASP A 142 -1.74 -7.04 4.66
CA ASP A 142 -2.23 -8.06 5.60
C ASP A 142 -3.03 -9.18 4.89
N ILE A 143 -2.95 -9.24 3.56
CA ILE A 143 -3.52 -10.35 2.79
C ILE A 143 -2.57 -11.53 2.90
N ASP A 144 -3.09 -12.66 3.36
CA ASP A 144 -2.41 -13.93 3.49
C ASP A 144 -3.10 -15.03 2.67
N ASP A 145 -2.56 -16.24 2.73
CA ASP A 145 -3.09 -17.39 2.00
C ASP A 145 -4.51 -17.79 2.46
N ASP A 146 -4.90 -17.44 3.71
CA ASP A 146 -6.22 -17.73 4.27
C ASP A 146 -7.30 -16.78 3.76
N PHE A 147 -6.91 -15.63 3.14
CA PHE A 147 -7.89 -14.69 2.56
C PHE A 147 -8.68 -15.31 1.40
N GLY A 148 -8.14 -16.35 0.80
CA GLY A 148 -8.80 -17.16 -0.22
C GLY A 148 -8.29 -16.91 -1.63
N THR A 149 -9.02 -17.49 -2.60
CA THR A 149 -8.66 -17.44 -4.02
C THR A 149 -9.71 -16.70 -4.83
N PHE A 150 -9.29 -16.04 -5.90
CA PHE A 150 -10.14 -15.22 -6.76
C PHE A 150 -9.86 -15.51 -8.22
N ASP A 151 -10.91 -15.46 -9.05
CA ASP A 151 -10.83 -15.66 -10.50
C ASP A 151 -10.42 -14.36 -11.22
N TYR A 152 -10.83 -13.23 -10.65
CA TYR A 152 -10.51 -11.89 -11.15
C TYR A 152 -10.02 -11.02 -10.00
N ILE A 153 -8.91 -10.32 -10.22
CA ILE A 153 -8.38 -9.35 -9.27
C ILE A 153 -8.30 -8.00 -9.97
N ILE A 154 -8.93 -7.00 -9.38
CA ILE A 154 -8.97 -5.62 -9.87
C ILE A 154 -8.10 -4.78 -8.93
N VAL A 155 -7.19 -3.99 -9.52
CA VAL A 155 -6.38 -3.01 -8.83
C VAL A 155 -6.39 -1.74 -9.68
N HIS A 156 -6.95 -0.66 -9.16
CA HIS A 156 -7.10 0.57 -9.92
C HIS A 156 -6.92 1.79 -9.04
N GLY A 157 -5.86 2.57 -9.31
CA GLY A 157 -5.65 3.87 -8.66
C GLY A 157 -5.18 3.80 -7.21
N ILE A 158 -4.44 2.75 -6.84
CA ILE A 158 -3.77 2.65 -5.54
C ILE A 158 -2.34 3.19 -5.64
#